data_b5b91ee91dfd2d73c58a69d05f9817b2
#
_entry.id   b5b91ee91dfd2d73c58a69d05f9817b2
#
_cell.length_a   1.000
_cell.length_b   1.000
_cell.length_c   1.000
_cell.angle_alpha   90.00
_cell.angle_beta   90.00
_cell.angle_gamma   90.00
#
_symmetry.space_group_name_H-M   'P 1'
#
loop_
_entity.id
_entity.type
_entity.pdbx_description
1 polymer ?
#
loop_
_entity_poly.entity_id
_entity_poly.type
_entity_poly.pdbx_seq_one_letter_code
_entity_poly.pdbx_strand_id
1 'polypeptide(L)'
;MLKSERKKLILEELSKHKIVSLEKLVGLLETSESTVRRDLDELESENKLRRIHGGAELPHSLQEEETIQEKSVKNLQEKKLIAQKAASLIKEKDVVFVDAGSTTAFLIKELERKDITVVTNSIHHAVQLVDKQIPTVIIGGGVKMTTDASIGGVALNQINQLHFDRAFIGMNGVDEGYYTTPDMEEGAVKRAILENAKQTYVLADSSKIGQSCFAKVAPIKRAIVITCKGHDLLPAIKEKTEVIEV
;
A
#
# COMPACT_ATOMS: atom_id res chain seq x y z
N MET A 1 -22.13 -15.39 -30.08
CA MET A 1 -22.41 -14.41 -29.06
C MET A 1 -22.18 -13.00 -29.61
N LEU A 2 -23.09 -12.06 -29.33
CA LEU A 2 -22.96 -10.67 -29.79
C LEU A 2 -21.86 -9.95 -28.97
N LYS A 3 -21.23 -8.93 -29.56
CA LYS A 3 -20.16 -8.15 -28.91
C LYS A 3 -20.63 -7.51 -27.60
N SER A 4 -21.85 -6.97 -27.57
CA SER A 4 -22.45 -6.37 -26.36
C SER A 4 -22.66 -7.40 -25.24
N GLU A 5 -23.04 -8.62 -25.59
CA GLU A 5 -23.21 -9.71 -24.62
C GLU A 5 -21.86 -10.15 -24.05
N ARG A 6 -20.80 -10.25 -24.89
CA ARG A 6 -19.46 -10.57 -24.40
C ARG A 6 -18.95 -9.52 -23.43
N LYS A 7 -19.07 -8.22 -23.77
CA LYS A 7 -18.68 -7.12 -22.87
C LYS A 7 -19.43 -7.16 -21.53
N LYS A 8 -20.73 -7.47 -21.56
CA LYS A 8 -21.52 -7.61 -20.35
C LYS A 8 -21.03 -8.77 -19.47
N LEU A 9 -20.79 -9.94 -20.06
CA LEU A 9 -20.25 -11.11 -19.34
C LEU A 9 -18.86 -10.85 -18.75
N ILE A 10 -17.98 -10.12 -19.47
CA ILE A 10 -16.67 -9.71 -18.93
C ILE A 10 -16.85 -8.88 -17.66
N LEU A 11 -17.72 -7.87 -17.68
CA LEU A 11 -17.96 -7.01 -16.52
C LEU A 11 -18.65 -7.75 -15.37
N GLU A 12 -19.58 -8.65 -15.65
CA GLU A 12 -20.20 -9.51 -14.64
C GLU A 12 -19.18 -10.43 -13.97
N GLU A 13 -18.26 -11.01 -14.73
CA GLU A 13 -17.22 -11.88 -14.20
C GLU A 13 -16.20 -11.09 -13.37
N LEU A 14 -15.81 -9.89 -13.85
CA LEU A 14 -14.98 -8.96 -13.07
C LEU A 14 -15.66 -8.49 -11.78
N SER A 15 -16.98 -8.27 -11.80
CA SER A 15 -17.73 -7.90 -10.59
C SER A 15 -17.69 -8.98 -9.52
N LYS A 16 -17.67 -10.28 -9.91
CA LYS A 16 -17.59 -11.42 -8.99
C LYS A 16 -16.18 -11.65 -8.44
N HIS A 17 -15.17 -11.47 -9.28
CA HIS A 17 -13.81 -11.91 -9.00
C HIS A 17 -12.80 -10.77 -8.88
N LYS A 18 -13.21 -9.52 -9.14
CA LYS A 18 -12.39 -8.30 -9.20
C LYS A 18 -11.26 -8.32 -10.23
N ILE A 19 -10.58 -9.45 -10.38
CA ILE A 19 -9.51 -9.70 -11.36
C ILE A 19 -9.86 -10.99 -12.11
N VAL A 20 -9.72 -10.98 -13.43
CA VAL A 20 -9.99 -12.15 -14.28
C VAL A 20 -8.88 -12.30 -15.32
N SER A 21 -8.33 -13.50 -15.43
CA SER A 21 -7.29 -13.79 -16.43
C SER A 21 -7.86 -13.85 -17.86
N LEU A 22 -7.02 -13.52 -18.83
CA LEU A 22 -7.37 -13.61 -20.25
C LEU A 22 -7.78 -15.02 -20.66
N GLU A 23 -7.06 -16.02 -20.16
CA GLU A 23 -7.36 -17.44 -20.41
C GLU A 23 -8.76 -17.82 -19.91
N LYS A 24 -9.13 -17.41 -18.69
CA LYS A 24 -10.46 -17.63 -18.14
C LYS A 24 -11.54 -16.95 -18.98
N LEU A 25 -11.29 -15.72 -19.45
CA LEU A 25 -12.22 -14.99 -20.31
C LEU A 25 -12.37 -15.67 -21.68
N VAL A 26 -11.29 -16.16 -22.28
CA VAL A 26 -11.32 -16.90 -23.55
C VAL A 26 -12.20 -18.15 -23.40
N GLY A 27 -12.02 -18.93 -22.33
CA GLY A 27 -12.83 -20.11 -22.04
C GLY A 27 -14.30 -19.77 -21.78
N LEU A 28 -14.58 -18.73 -20.98
CA LEU A 28 -15.95 -18.31 -20.66
C LEU A 28 -16.73 -17.80 -21.88
N LEU A 29 -16.05 -17.06 -22.76
CA LEU A 29 -16.68 -16.41 -23.92
C LEU A 29 -16.65 -17.29 -25.20
N GLU A 30 -16.00 -18.43 -25.15
CA GLU A 30 -15.83 -19.35 -26.26
C GLU A 30 -15.41 -18.65 -27.55
N THR A 31 -14.43 -17.75 -27.47
CA THR A 31 -13.97 -16.93 -28.58
C THR A 31 -12.44 -16.82 -28.60
N SER A 32 -11.88 -16.26 -29.69
CA SER A 32 -10.43 -16.15 -29.82
C SER A 32 -9.84 -15.13 -28.83
N GLU A 33 -8.61 -15.36 -28.40
CA GLU A 33 -7.86 -14.45 -27.55
C GLU A 33 -7.78 -13.02 -28.12
N SER A 34 -7.60 -12.91 -29.43
CA SER A 34 -7.56 -11.61 -30.11
C SER A 34 -8.88 -10.84 -30.01
N THR A 35 -10.02 -11.56 -30.02
CA THR A 35 -11.34 -10.96 -29.84
C THR A 35 -11.51 -10.46 -28.40
N VAL A 36 -11.12 -11.28 -27.40
CA VAL A 36 -11.18 -10.89 -25.99
C VAL A 36 -10.29 -9.67 -25.73
N ARG A 37 -9.05 -9.66 -26.25
CA ARG A 37 -8.15 -8.49 -26.11
C ARG A 37 -8.79 -7.21 -26.65
N ARG A 38 -9.42 -7.28 -27.82
CA ARG A 38 -10.11 -6.13 -28.42
C ARG A 38 -11.31 -5.66 -27.60
N ASP A 39 -12.11 -6.62 -27.07
CA ASP A 39 -13.23 -6.27 -26.18
C ASP A 39 -12.74 -5.64 -24.87
N LEU A 40 -11.61 -6.10 -24.31
CA LEU A 40 -10.96 -5.51 -23.14
C LEU A 40 -10.42 -4.09 -23.42
N ASP A 41 -9.73 -3.88 -24.56
CA ASP A 41 -9.22 -2.56 -24.97
C ASP A 41 -10.35 -1.53 -25.08
N GLU A 42 -11.48 -1.93 -25.65
CA GLU A 42 -12.65 -1.06 -25.73
C GLU A 42 -13.29 -0.76 -24.37
N LEU A 43 -13.41 -1.76 -23.48
CA LEU A 43 -13.92 -1.56 -22.14
C LEU A 43 -12.98 -0.68 -21.28
N GLU A 44 -11.68 -0.78 -21.49
CA GLU A 44 -10.69 0.09 -20.87
C GLU A 44 -10.82 1.53 -21.39
N SER A 45 -10.99 1.74 -22.69
CA SER A 45 -11.23 3.08 -23.25
C SER A 45 -12.54 3.71 -22.74
N GLU A 46 -13.51 2.89 -22.35
CA GLU A 46 -14.76 3.27 -21.71
C GLU A 46 -14.61 3.46 -20.17
N ASN A 47 -13.40 3.30 -19.61
CA ASN A 47 -13.11 3.31 -18.16
C ASN A 47 -13.94 2.31 -17.34
N LYS A 48 -14.36 1.20 -17.94
CA LYS A 48 -15.15 0.15 -17.28
C LYS A 48 -14.32 -0.94 -16.64
N LEU A 49 -13.08 -1.08 -17.05
CA LEU A 49 -12.07 -1.98 -16.50
C LEU A 49 -10.67 -1.39 -16.72
N ARG A 50 -9.67 -1.97 -16.08
CA ARG A 50 -8.24 -1.73 -16.34
C ARG A 50 -7.59 -3.02 -16.82
N ARG A 51 -6.77 -2.94 -17.86
CA ARG A 51 -5.97 -4.07 -18.31
C ARG A 51 -4.76 -4.27 -17.41
N ILE A 52 -4.49 -5.52 -17.09
CA ILE A 52 -3.29 -5.95 -16.38
C ILE A 52 -2.57 -7.01 -17.21
N HIS A 53 -1.31 -7.31 -16.84
CA HIS A 53 -0.56 -8.37 -17.52
C HIS A 53 -1.31 -9.72 -17.41
N GLY A 54 -1.77 -10.24 -18.55
CA GLY A 54 -2.51 -11.50 -18.63
C GLY A 54 -4.00 -11.45 -18.27
N GLY A 55 -4.63 -10.26 -18.16
CA GLY A 55 -6.06 -10.19 -17.85
C GLY A 55 -6.63 -8.78 -17.75
N ALA A 56 -7.65 -8.65 -16.91
CA ALA A 56 -8.29 -7.38 -16.60
C ALA A 56 -8.75 -7.34 -15.13
N GLU A 57 -8.88 -6.13 -14.60
CA GLU A 57 -9.44 -5.86 -13.28
C GLU A 57 -10.50 -4.75 -13.34
N LEU A 58 -11.40 -4.71 -12.37
CA LEU A 58 -12.28 -3.56 -12.22
C LEU A 58 -11.45 -2.32 -11.86
N PRO A 59 -11.82 -1.12 -12.38
CA PRO A 59 -11.22 0.10 -11.92
C PRO A 59 -11.43 0.20 -10.40
N HIS A 60 -10.35 0.38 -9.65
CA HIS A 60 -10.48 0.63 -8.22
C HIS A 60 -11.20 1.97 -8.01
N SER A 61 -12.23 1.97 -7.18
CA SER A 61 -12.75 3.23 -6.68
C SER A 61 -11.64 3.92 -5.87
N LEU A 62 -11.47 5.22 -6.06
CA LEU A 62 -10.47 6.00 -5.31
C LEU A 62 -10.63 5.84 -3.78
N GLN A 63 -11.83 5.51 -3.31
CA GLN A 63 -12.16 5.30 -1.90
C GLN A 63 -12.23 3.82 -1.50
N GLU A 64 -12.03 2.87 -2.44
CA GLU A 64 -12.04 1.45 -2.10
C GLU A 64 -10.83 1.10 -1.25
N GLU A 65 -11.07 0.51 -0.09
CA GLU A 65 -10.04 0.07 0.82
C GLU A 65 -10.22 -1.39 1.19
N GLU A 66 -9.19 -2.17 0.92
CA GLU A 66 -9.11 -3.54 1.42
C GLU A 66 -8.84 -3.54 2.92
N THR A 67 -9.46 -4.47 3.65
CA THR A 67 -9.20 -4.68 5.07
C THR A 67 -7.74 -5.11 5.30
N ILE A 68 -7.26 -4.93 6.53
CA ILE A 68 -5.91 -5.39 6.91
C ILE A 68 -5.77 -6.91 6.75
N GLN A 69 -6.85 -7.68 6.98
CA GLN A 69 -6.88 -9.13 6.81
C GLN A 69 -6.68 -9.50 5.33
N GLU A 70 -7.41 -8.87 4.40
CA GLU A 70 -7.26 -9.10 2.95
C GLU A 70 -5.86 -8.72 2.46
N LYS A 71 -5.32 -7.57 2.92
CA LYS A 71 -3.96 -7.15 2.59
C LYS A 71 -2.91 -8.09 3.15
N SER A 72 -3.15 -8.72 4.30
CA SER A 72 -2.17 -9.55 5.02
C SER A 72 -1.84 -10.87 4.33
N VAL A 73 -2.68 -11.34 3.41
CA VAL A 73 -2.47 -12.59 2.67
C VAL A 73 -1.95 -12.39 1.25
N LYS A 74 -1.80 -11.13 0.81
CA LYS A 74 -1.35 -10.76 -0.54
C LYS A 74 0.13 -10.37 -0.55
N ASN A 75 0.85 -10.70 -1.64
CA ASN A 75 2.23 -10.29 -1.92
C ASN A 75 3.20 -10.56 -0.75
N LEU A 76 3.05 -11.71 -0.09
CA LEU A 76 3.78 -12.06 1.14
C LEU A 76 5.30 -12.02 0.97
N GLN A 77 5.80 -12.52 -0.15
CA GLN A 77 7.25 -12.57 -0.44
C GLN A 77 7.82 -11.15 -0.60
N GLU A 78 7.15 -10.31 -1.38
CA GLU A 78 7.55 -8.91 -1.57
C GLU A 78 7.57 -8.16 -0.23
N LYS A 79 6.50 -8.26 0.56
CA LYS A 79 6.40 -7.62 1.88
C LYS A 79 7.51 -8.06 2.83
N LYS A 80 7.90 -9.33 2.79
CA LYS A 80 9.00 -9.85 3.59
C LYS A 80 10.33 -9.23 3.17
N LEU A 81 10.65 -9.19 1.86
CA LEU A 81 11.88 -8.58 1.35
C LEU A 81 11.96 -7.09 1.69
N ILE A 82 10.86 -6.36 1.47
CA ILE A 82 10.74 -4.94 1.81
C ILE A 82 10.96 -4.72 3.31
N ALA A 83 10.34 -5.52 4.16
CA ALA A 83 10.47 -5.44 5.62
C ALA A 83 11.89 -5.72 6.09
N GLN A 84 12.57 -6.72 5.55
CA GLN A 84 13.97 -7.04 5.86
C GLN A 84 14.89 -5.88 5.51
N LYS A 85 14.68 -5.28 4.32
CA LYS A 85 15.43 -4.08 3.93
C LYS A 85 15.16 -2.91 4.87
N ALA A 86 13.90 -2.65 5.21
CA ALA A 86 13.50 -1.60 6.13
C ALA A 86 14.15 -1.79 7.51
N ALA A 87 14.10 -3.01 8.08
CA ALA A 87 14.75 -3.32 9.35
C ALA A 87 16.26 -3.03 9.35
N SER A 88 16.94 -3.32 8.24
CA SER A 88 18.38 -3.08 8.09
C SER A 88 18.77 -1.59 8.12
N LEU A 89 17.82 -0.69 7.91
CA LEU A 89 18.05 0.76 7.89
C LEU A 89 17.94 1.40 9.29
N ILE A 90 17.41 0.68 10.28
CA ILE A 90 17.25 1.19 11.65
C ILE A 90 18.60 1.15 12.37
N LYS A 91 18.95 2.26 13.01
CA LYS A 91 20.21 2.46 13.73
C LYS A 91 20.02 2.36 15.24
N GLU A 92 21.14 2.28 15.95
CA GLU A 92 21.17 2.32 17.42
C GLU A 92 20.51 3.59 17.96
N LYS A 93 19.71 3.43 19.02
CA LYS A 93 19.04 4.52 19.72
C LYS A 93 18.06 5.34 18.89
N ASP A 94 17.68 4.86 17.68
CA ASP A 94 16.67 5.53 16.89
C ASP A 94 15.31 5.55 17.63
N VAL A 95 14.61 6.66 17.50
CA VAL A 95 13.16 6.74 17.71
C VAL A 95 12.49 6.51 16.37
N VAL A 96 11.81 5.37 16.22
CA VAL A 96 11.28 4.89 14.96
C VAL A 96 9.75 4.91 14.98
N PHE A 97 9.12 5.60 14.03
CA PHE A 97 7.68 5.45 13.82
C PHE A 97 7.41 4.29 12.85
N VAL A 98 6.50 3.39 13.24
CA VAL A 98 6.02 2.29 12.39
C VAL A 98 4.51 2.38 12.27
N ASP A 99 4.05 2.79 11.08
CA ASP A 99 2.64 2.99 10.75
C ASP A 99 1.85 1.68 10.70
N ALA A 100 0.56 1.74 10.99
CA ALA A 100 -0.35 0.61 10.85
C ALA A 100 -0.43 0.13 9.39
N GLY A 101 -0.17 -1.14 9.14
CA GLY A 101 -0.25 -1.70 7.79
C GLY A 101 0.27 -3.12 7.69
N SER A 102 -0.10 -3.81 6.61
CA SER A 102 0.30 -5.22 6.42
C SER A 102 1.79 -5.38 6.12
N THR A 103 2.42 -4.47 5.36
CA THR A 103 3.86 -4.51 5.08
C THR A 103 4.68 -4.13 6.32
N THR A 104 4.24 -3.13 7.06
CA THR A 104 4.87 -2.70 8.32
C THR A 104 4.73 -3.75 9.42
N ALA A 105 3.68 -4.59 9.40
CA ALA A 105 3.58 -5.75 10.30
C ALA A 105 4.71 -6.76 10.07
N PHE A 106 5.17 -6.94 8.82
CA PHE A 106 6.38 -7.74 8.55
C PHE A 106 7.63 -7.06 9.11
N LEU A 107 7.74 -5.73 9.02
CA LEU A 107 8.86 -5.01 9.64
C LEU A 107 8.93 -5.29 11.15
N ILE A 108 7.80 -5.25 11.87
CA ILE A 108 7.76 -5.58 13.31
C ILE A 108 8.29 -6.98 13.58
N LYS A 109 7.99 -7.96 12.70
CA LYS A 109 8.51 -9.34 12.84
C LYS A 109 10.02 -9.42 12.68
N GLU A 110 10.61 -8.63 11.79
CA GLU A 110 12.04 -8.59 11.51
C GLU A 110 12.84 -7.76 12.55
N LEU A 111 12.18 -7.01 13.44
CA LEU A 111 12.85 -6.24 14.48
C LEU A 111 13.37 -7.16 15.59
N GLU A 112 14.69 -7.09 15.83
CA GLU A 112 15.37 -7.80 16.93
C GLU A 112 16.04 -6.83 17.92
N ARG A 113 16.20 -5.57 17.52
CA ARG A 113 16.88 -4.53 18.31
C ARG A 113 16.04 -4.10 19.50
N LYS A 114 16.66 -4.07 20.69
CA LYS A 114 16.03 -3.61 21.93
C LYS A 114 16.52 -2.22 22.38
N ASP A 115 17.48 -1.67 21.67
CA ASP A 115 18.12 -0.38 21.94
C ASP A 115 17.46 0.80 21.20
N ILE A 116 16.28 0.58 20.64
CA ILE A 116 15.46 1.56 19.94
C ILE A 116 14.15 1.83 20.69
N THR A 117 13.49 2.93 20.37
CA THR A 117 12.10 3.18 20.80
C THR A 117 11.21 3.16 19.57
N VAL A 118 10.18 2.32 19.57
CA VAL A 118 9.20 2.27 18.48
C VAL A 118 7.93 2.98 18.88
N VAL A 119 7.49 3.93 18.04
CA VAL A 119 6.20 4.60 18.14
C VAL A 119 5.30 4.03 17.04
N THR A 120 4.08 3.67 17.39
CA THR A 120 3.13 3.08 16.40
C THR A 120 1.70 3.55 16.67
N ASN A 121 0.90 3.66 15.61
CA ASN A 121 -0.54 3.86 15.68
C ASN A 121 -1.34 2.55 15.47
N SER A 122 -0.66 1.39 15.50
CA SER A 122 -1.30 0.08 15.37
C SER A 122 -1.32 -0.66 16.70
N ILE A 123 -2.52 -1.08 17.13
CA ILE A 123 -2.71 -1.90 18.33
C ILE A 123 -1.96 -3.23 18.20
N HIS A 124 -2.06 -3.88 17.04
CA HIS A 124 -1.40 -5.16 16.81
C HIS A 124 0.12 -5.06 16.80
N HIS A 125 0.67 -3.97 16.27
CA HIS A 125 2.12 -3.73 16.32
C HIS A 125 2.59 -3.52 17.76
N ALA A 126 1.84 -2.74 18.56
CA ALA A 126 2.20 -2.49 19.95
C ALA A 126 2.26 -3.78 20.77
N VAL A 127 1.29 -4.68 20.62
CA VAL A 127 1.31 -6.00 21.28
C VAL A 127 2.55 -6.79 20.89
N GLN A 128 2.83 -6.93 19.58
CA GLN A 128 4.00 -7.69 19.12
C GLN A 128 5.33 -7.10 19.60
N LEU A 129 5.44 -5.78 19.68
CA LEU A 129 6.64 -5.09 20.16
C LEU A 129 6.86 -5.31 21.65
N VAL A 130 5.80 -5.25 22.45
CA VAL A 130 5.85 -5.54 23.89
C VAL A 130 6.27 -6.99 24.16
N ASP A 131 5.72 -7.95 23.41
CA ASP A 131 6.12 -9.36 23.48
C ASP A 131 7.61 -9.56 23.15
N LYS A 132 8.15 -8.75 22.22
CA LYS A 132 9.59 -8.73 21.89
C LYS A 132 10.44 -7.94 22.89
N GLN A 133 9.85 -7.33 23.90
CA GLN A 133 10.52 -6.46 24.87
C GLN A 133 11.24 -5.25 24.23
N ILE A 134 10.64 -4.68 23.20
CA ILE A 134 11.12 -3.46 22.53
C ILE A 134 10.38 -2.27 23.16
N PRO A 135 11.09 -1.22 23.64
CA PRO A 135 10.46 0.00 24.13
C PRO A 135 9.45 0.57 23.15
N THR A 136 8.19 0.71 23.58
CA THR A 136 7.07 1.02 22.68
C THR A 136 6.22 2.16 23.22
N VAL A 137 5.86 3.09 22.34
CA VAL A 137 4.85 4.12 22.56
C VAL A 137 3.71 3.90 21.58
N ILE A 138 2.49 3.74 22.08
CA ILE A 138 1.29 3.63 21.23
C ILE A 138 0.62 4.99 21.10
N ILE A 139 0.31 5.38 19.86
CA ILE A 139 -0.51 6.55 19.57
C ILE A 139 -1.98 6.16 19.75
N GLY A 140 -2.64 6.84 20.66
CA GLY A 140 -4.08 6.65 20.93
C GLY A 140 -4.96 7.43 19.94
N GLY A 141 -6.27 7.21 20.02
CA GLY A 141 -7.28 7.88 19.18
C GLY A 141 -8.44 6.98 18.86
N GLY A 142 -9.27 7.35 17.88
CA GLY A 142 -10.27 6.48 17.30
C GLY A 142 -9.61 5.36 16.51
N VAL A 143 -10.03 4.11 16.71
CA VAL A 143 -9.48 2.97 15.98
C VAL A 143 -10.36 2.67 14.77
N LYS A 144 -9.76 2.72 13.58
CA LYS A 144 -10.44 2.36 12.32
C LYS A 144 -10.51 0.86 12.16
N MET A 145 -11.72 0.30 12.10
CA MET A 145 -11.95 -1.15 12.09
C MET A 145 -11.38 -1.87 10.87
N THR A 146 -11.24 -1.19 9.72
CA THR A 146 -10.73 -1.80 8.49
C THR A 146 -9.21 -1.97 8.48
N THR A 147 -8.47 -1.12 9.22
CA THR A 147 -7.00 -1.08 9.17
C THR A 147 -6.34 -1.21 10.54
N ASP A 148 -7.14 -1.24 11.63
CA ASP A 148 -6.68 -1.30 13.04
C ASP A 148 -5.74 -0.14 13.42
N ALA A 149 -5.85 0.96 12.67
CA ALA A 149 -5.05 2.16 12.88
C ALA A 149 -5.74 3.15 13.82
N SER A 150 -5.00 3.72 14.76
CA SER A 150 -5.45 4.90 15.50
C SER A 150 -5.38 6.13 14.60
N ILE A 151 -6.51 6.85 14.48
CA ILE A 151 -6.70 8.01 13.63
C ILE A 151 -7.42 9.15 14.37
N GLY A 152 -7.63 10.26 13.65
CA GLY A 152 -8.38 11.41 14.13
C GLY A 152 -7.56 12.41 14.94
N GLY A 153 -8.24 13.42 15.48
CA GLY A 153 -7.60 14.58 16.14
C GLY A 153 -6.72 14.22 17.34
N VAL A 154 -7.10 13.20 18.12
CA VAL A 154 -6.30 12.73 19.27
C VAL A 154 -4.97 12.15 18.80
N ALA A 155 -4.98 11.31 17.78
CA ALA A 155 -3.77 10.73 17.18
C ALA A 155 -2.86 11.82 16.61
N LEU A 156 -3.43 12.76 15.83
CA LEU A 156 -2.69 13.88 15.25
C LEU A 156 -2.02 14.74 16.30
N ASN A 157 -2.73 15.10 17.38
CA ASN A 157 -2.17 15.92 18.46
C ASN A 157 -0.99 15.24 19.15
N GLN A 158 -1.04 13.92 19.37
CA GLN A 158 0.07 13.17 19.95
C GLN A 158 1.27 13.12 18.99
N ILE A 159 1.05 12.82 17.72
CA ILE A 159 2.11 12.73 16.71
C ILE A 159 2.83 14.09 16.57
N ASN A 160 2.08 15.18 16.54
CA ASN A 160 2.64 16.54 16.39
C ASN A 160 3.48 17.02 17.60
N GLN A 161 3.45 16.30 18.73
CA GLN A 161 4.31 16.57 19.90
C GLN A 161 5.60 15.71 19.89
N LEU A 162 5.81 14.88 18.88
CA LEU A 162 6.91 13.93 18.82
C LEU A 162 7.80 14.19 17.60
N HIS A 163 9.06 13.81 17.70
CA HIS A 163 9.99 13.75 16.58
C HIS A 163 10.54 12.33 16.42
N PHE A 164 10.76 11.92 15.19
CA PHE A 164 11.25 10.58 14.86
C PHE A 164 12.56 10.66 14.08
N ASP A 165 13.51 9.77 14.36
CA ASP A 165 14.71 9.65 13.54
C ASP A 165 14.36 9.02 12.20
N ARG A 166 13.50 8.00 12.22
CA ARG A 166 12.96 7.31 11.03
C ARG A 166 11.48 7.03 11.16
N ALA A 167 10.80 7.10 10.02
CA ALA A 167 9.42 6.64 9.90
C ALA A 167 9.30 5.62 8.76
N PHE A 168 8.57 4.54 9.00
CA PHE A 168 8.21 3.52 8.03
C PHE A 168 6.69 3.53 7.86
N ILE A 169 6.23 3.91 6.68
CA ILE A 169 4.81 4.17 6.40
C ILE A 169 4.34 3.27 5.27
N GLY A 170 3.18 2.63 5.45
CA GLY A 170 2.46 1.97 4.36
C GLY A 170 1.67 2.97 3.52
N MET A 171 1.56 2.74 2.20
CA MET A 171 0.72 3.52 1.30
C MET A 171 -0.19 2.61 0.48
N ASN A 172 -1.37 3.12 0.11
CA ASN A 172 -2.28 2.41 -0.79
C ASN A 172 -1.97 2.71 -2.26
N GLY A 173 -1.42 3.89 -2.55
CA GLY A 173 -0.99 4.27 -3.88
C GLY A 173 0.31 5.08 -3.86
N VAL A 174 1.16 4.77 -4.84
CA VAL A 174 2.43 5.46 -5.12
C VAL A 174 2.45 5.76 -6.61
N ASP A 175 2.02 6.95 -7.00
CA ASP A 175 2.09 7.40 -8.39
C ASP A 175 3.32 8.29 -8.63
N GLU A 176 3.48 8.77 -9.85
CA GLU A 176 4.61 9.63 -10.21
C GLU A 176 4.62 11.00 -9.50
N GLY A 177 3.54 11.41 -8.88
CA GLY A 177 3.42 12.72 -8.24
C GLY A 177 3.27 12.67 -6.74
N TYR A 178 2.54 11.67 -6.23
CA TYR A 178 2.08 11.66 -4.86
C TYR A 178 2.04 10.26 -4.24
N TYR A 179 2.14 10.24 -2.92
CA TYR A 179 1.67 9.15 -2.07
C TYR A 179 0.20 9.36 -1.76
N THR A 180 -0.61 8.31 -1.87
CA THR A 180 -2.06 8.41 -1.73
C THR A 180 -2.65 7.29 -0.86
N THR A 181 -3.81 7.57 -0.25
CA THR A 181 -4.60 6.63 0.54
C THR A 181 -6.10 6.85 0.29
N PRO A 182 -6.98 5.85 0.46
CA PRO A 182 -8.42 6.05 0.29
C PRO A 182 -9.07 6.95 1.34
N ASP A 183 -8.47 7.07 2.52
CA ASP A 183 -9.07 7.70 3.70
C ASP A 183 -8.34 9.00 4.07
N MET A 184 -9.11 10.08 4.29
CA MET A 184 -8.56 11.41 4.59
C MET A 184 -7.96 11.48 6.00
N GLU A 185 -8.54 10.79 6.99
CA GLU A 185 -8.03 10.81 8.36
C GLU A 185 -6.73 10.02 8.47
N GLU A 186 -6.64 8.86 7.82
CA GLU A 186 -5.36 8.15 7.67
C GLU A 186 -4.34 8.98 6.90
N GLY A 187 -4.78 9.66 5.83
CA GLY A 187 -3.94 10.57 5.06
C GLY A 187 -3.35 11.69 5.91
N ALA A 188 -4.14 12.27 6.81
CA ALA A 188 -3.69 13.30 7.74
C ALA A 188 -2.66 12.76 8.75
N VAL A 189 -2.91 11.58 9.31
CA VAL A 189 -1.97 10.90 10.24
C VAL A 189 -0.64 10.61 9.53
N LYS A 190 -0.67 10.00 8.34
CA LYS A 190 0.55 9.70 7.56
C LYS A 190 1.34 10.96 7.20
N ARG A 191 0.65 12.05 6.87
CA ARG A 191 1.28 13.36 6.63
C ARG A 191 1.98 13.89 7.87
N ALA A 192 1.30 13.86 9.03
CA ALA A 192 1.89 14.31 10.28
C ALA A 192 3.13 13.48 10.66
N ILE A 193 3.11 12.17 10.47
CA ILE A 193 4.27 11.29 10.69
C ILE A 193 5.44 11.72 9.78
N LEU A 194 5.17 11.93 8.50
CA LEU A 194 6.16 12.32 7.50
C LEU A 194 6.78 13.70 7.82
N GLU A 195 5.99 14.64 8.32
CA GLU A 195 6.43 15.99 8.68
C GLU A 195 7.31 16.00 9.95
N ASN A 196 7.10 15.04 10.86
CA ASN A 196 7.82 14.95 12.13
C ASN A 196 9.00 13.96 12.13
N ALA A 197 9.29 13.32 11.00
CA ALA A 197 10.42 12.39 10.85
C ALA A 197 11.60 13.03 10.09
N LYS A 198 12.83 12.79 10.58
CA LYS A 198 14.05 13.20 9.87
C LYS A 198 14.20 12.48 8.53
N GLN A 199 13.84 11.17 8.51
CA GLN A 199 13.89 10.34 7.31
C GLN A 199 12.65 9.46 7.25
N THR A 200 11.91 9.51 6.14
CA THR A 200 10.72 8.68 5.92
C THR A 200 10.95 7.67 4.81
N TYR A 201 10.52 6.44 5.05
CA TYR A 201 10.50 5.34 4.09
C TYR A 201 9.06 4.89 3.85
N VAL A 202 8.66 4.86 2.59
CA VAL A 202 7.38 4.31 2.16
C VAL A 202 7.59 2.86 1.73
N LEU A 203 6.92 1.95 2.41
CA LEU A 203 6.96 0.51 2.14
C LEU A 203 5.81 0.14 1.22
N ALA A 204 6.11 -0.16 -0.04
CA ALA A 204 5.11 -0.44 -1.06
C ALA A 204 5.46 -1.71 -1.84
N ASP A 205 4.59 -2.72 -1.79
CA ASP A 205 4.68 -3.84 -2.71
C ASP A 205 4.29 -3.40 -4.14
N SER A 206 4.61 -4.22 -5.14
CA SER A 206 4.41 -3.88 -6.57
C SER A 206 2.97 -3.48 -6.92
N SER A 207 1.97 -4.01 -6.20
CA SER A 207 0.56 -3.67 -6.43
C SER A 207 0.18 -2.24 -6.07
N LYS A 208 1.04 -1.52 -5.35
CA LYS A 208 0.79 -0.13 -4.92
C LYS A 208 1.44 0.89 -5.88
N ILE A 209 2.41 0.44 -6.67
CA ILE A 209 3.10 1.29 -7.64
C ILE A 209 2.15 1.59 -8.82
N GLY A 210 2.03 2.85 -9.20
CA GLY A 210 1.12 3.32 -10.25
C GLY A 210 -0.34 3.45 -9.80
N GLN A 211 -0.66 3.15 -8.53
CA GLN A 211 -2.01 3.35 -8.00
C GLN A 211 -2.18 4.77 -7.47
N SER A 212 -3.38 5.31 -7.65
CA SER A 212 -3.80 6.57 -7.05
C SER A 212 -5.09 6.35 -6.26
N CYS A 213 -5.16 6.94 -5.07
CA CYS A 213 -6.33 6.89 -4.20
C CYS A 213 -6.84 8.31 -3.92
N PHE A 214 -7.98 8.41 -3.23
CA PHE A 214 -8.74 9.64 -3.01
C PHE A 214 -7.94 10.74 -2.31
N ALA A 215 -7.26 10.44 -1.22
CA ALA A 215 -6.55 11.41 -0.40
C ALA A 215 -5.04 11.46 -0.75
N LYS A 216 -4.54 12.62 -1.16
CA LYS A 216 -3.11 12.87 -1.31
C LYS A 216 -2.47 13.05 0.07
N VAL A 217 -1.47 12.23 0.36
CA VAL A 217 -0.69 12.30 1.61
C VAL A 217 0.44 13.32 1.48
N ALA A 218 1.33 13.13 0.52
CA ALA A 218 2.48 14.00 0.29
C ALA A 218 3.00 13.86 -1.15
N PRO A 219 3.73 14.88 -1.67
CA PRO A 219 4.48 14.74 -2.92
C PRO A 219 5.50 13.61 -2.83
N ILE A 220 5.71 12.89 -3.95
CA ILE A 220 6.59 11.70 -4.00
C ILE A 220 8.02 11.97 -3.49
N LYS A 221 8.55 13.15 -3.71
CA LYS A 221 9.90 13.58 -3.28
C LYS A 221 10.12 13.66 -1.77
N ARG A 222 9.06 13.50 -0.96
CA ARG A 222 9.10 13.66 0.50
C ARG A 222 9.57 12.44 1.26
N ALA A 223 9.66 11.28 0.60
CA ALA A 223 10.08 10.04 1.23
C ALA A 223 10.82 9.14 0.25
N ILE A 224 11.62 8.22 0.78
CA ILE A 224 12.29 7.17 0.03
C ILE A 224 11.32 6.00 -0.15
N VAL A 225 11.20 5.44 -1.34
CA VAL A 225 10.38 4.26 -1.59
C VAL A 225 11.21 2.98 -1.44
N ILE A 226 10.71 2.01 -0.68
CA ILE A 226 11.25 0.65 -0.65
C ILE A 226 10.23 -0.27 -1.32
N THR A 227 10.63 -0.90 -2.43
CA THR A 227 9.76 -1.74 -3.26
C THR A 227 10.55 -2.86 -3.94
N CYS A 228 9.85 -3.83 -4.53
CA CYS A 228 10.48 -4.85 -5.36
C CYS A 228 10.81 -4.34 -6.77
N LYS A 229 11.80 -4.99 -7.40
CA LYS A 229 12.24 -4.70 -8.77
C LYS A 229 11.18 -5.03 -9.82
N GLY A 230 11.32 -4.46 -11.01
CA GLY A 230 10.66 -4.93 -12.23
C GLY A 230 9.32 -4.26 -12.54
N HIS A 231 8.90 -3.22 -11.82
CA HIS A 231 7.71 -2.47 -12.19
C HIS A 231 8.04 -1.35 -13.20
N ASP A 232 7.27 -1.25 -14.30
CA ASP A 232 7.53 -0.37 -15.44
C ASP A 232 7.58 1.13 -15.10
N LEU A 233 6.91 1.56 -14.03
CA LEU A 233 6.91 2.96 -13.58
C LEU A 233 8.10 3.33 -12.69
N LEU A 234 8.91 2.38 -12.22
CA LEU A 234 10.04 2.70 -11.33
C LEU A 234 11.06 3.66 -11.93
N PRO A 235 11.41 3.60 -13.23
CA PRO A 235 12.30 4.59 -13.83
C PRO A 235 11.78 6.02 -13.66
N ALA A 236 10.50 6.28 -13.94
CA ALA A 236 9.90 7.61 -13.80
C ALA A 236 9.81 8.09 -12.34
N ILE A 237 9.58 7.17 -11.39
CA ILE A 237 9.57 7.46 -9.95
C ILE A 237 10.99 7.82 -9.47
N LYS A 238 12.02 7.09 -9.93
CA LYS A 238 13.43 7.33 -9.58
C LYS A 238 13.95 8.71 -10.01
N GLU A 239 13.38 9.29 -11.04
CA GLU A 239 13.71 10.67 -11.43
C GLU A 239 13.25 11.71 -10.39
N LYS A 240 12.31 11.36 -9.52
CA LYS A 240 11.63 12.27 -8.60
C LYS A 240 11.95 12.02 -7.13
N THR A 241 12.32 10.80 -6.78
CA THR A 241 12.70 10.41 -5.42
C THR A 241 13.66 9.22 -5.41
N GLU A 242 14.32 9.00 -4.27
CA GLU A 242 15.14 7.81 -4.05
C GLU A 242 14.25 6.55 -3.96
N VAL A 243 14.64 5.50 -4.68
CA VAL A 243 13.98 4.20 -4.66
C VAL A 243 14.99 3.12 -4.30
N ILE A 244 14.74 2.39 -3.24
CA ILE A 244 15.49 1.20 -2.82
C ILE A 244 14.75 -0.01 -3.34
N GLU A 245 15.35 -0.72 -4.27
CA GLU A 245 14.79 -1.94 -4.85
C GLU A 245 15.35 -3.18 -4.16
N VAL A 246 14.45 -4.12 -3.85
CA VAL A 246 14.77 -5.41 -3.21
C VAL A 246 14.42 -6.60 -4.09
#